data_b07e564349bbf8c18c8fe6fc7cf577af
#
_entry.id   b07e564349bbf8c18c8fe6fc7cf577af
#
_cell.length_a   1.000
_cell.length_b   1.000
_cell.length_c   1.000
_cell.angle_alpha   90.00
_cell.angle_beta   90.00
_cell.angle_gamma   90.00
#
_symmetry.space_group_name_H-M   'P 1'
#
loop_
_entity.id
_entity.type
_entity.pdbx_description
1 polymer ?
#
loop_
_entity_poly.entity_id
_entity_poly.type
_entity_poly.pdbx_seq_one_letter_code
_entity_poly.pdbx_strand_id
1 'polypeptide(L)'
;MKTDRFRYGLSALWVAAGLMFAAPLLAQSPALPTYADAEPLGVAMEGWAYPYPVQRFEFEHDGKLLRMAYMDVKPSAGVAPNGKTVVLMHGKNFGSDYWGGTIAALVAQGYRVLAPDQIGFGRSSKPEMRYTFAFLNETTARLMDHLKIERAAVVANSMGGMVGVHFALKYSQRVTSLVLENPLGLEDYVLSIPPQKTENLVKLEMAQTATSYRNFLKSYFPNWQPSFERMVEQFARVQLSSEYPRYAHVSALTYQMIYDAPIYGELPKLTMPTLLVIGQLDRTVFGRRFAPPEVVKPLGNFPVLGRAAKDRIAGSELVEFEGVGHIPHLEVPEKFHAALLPFLARH
;
A
#
# COMPACT_ATOMS: atom_id res chain seq x y z
N MET A 1 -79.32 6.97 75.14
CA MET A 1 -79.40 6.78 73.71
C MET A 1 -77.99 7.06 73.16
N LYS A 2 -77.18 6.03 72.90
CA LYS A 2 -75.76 6.09 72.44
C LYS A 2 -75.70 5.46 71.12
N THR A 3 -75.17 6.16 70.15
CA THR A 3 -74.91 5.65 68.79
C THR A 3 -73.41 5.35 68.67
N ASP A 4 -73.14 4.07 68.51
CA ASP A 4 -71.76 3.60 68.19
C ASP A 4 -71.46 3.76 66.72
N ARG A 5 -70.30 4.35 66.44
CA ARG A 5 -69.74 4.45 65.07
C ARG A 5 -68.61 3.41 64.95
N PHE A 6 -68.80 2.44 64.07
CA PHE A 6 -67.72 1.54 63.60
C PHE A 6 -66.85 2.28 62.64
N ARG A 7 -65.53 2.21 62.87
CA ARG A 7 -64.48 2.64 61.94
C ARG A 7 -63.82 1.39 61.31
N TYR A 8 -63.96 1.27 59.98
CA TYR A 8 -63.16 0.30 59.21
C TYR A 8 -61.86 0.96 58.84
N GLY A 9 -60.73 0.30 59.25
CA GLY A 9 -59.39 0.66 58.82
C GLY A 9 -59.05 -0.05 57.49
N LEU A 10 -58.78 0.68 56.45
CA LEU A 10 -58.23 0.15 55.22
C LEU A 10 -56.69 0.13 55.34
N SER A 11 -56.12 -1.07 55.37
CA SER A 11 -54.67 -1.28 55.25
C SER A 11 -54.28 -1.29 53.78
N ALA A 12 -53.54 -0.24 53.32
CA ALA A 12 -52.97 -0.17 51.98
C ALA A 12 -51.66 -0.93 51.95
N LEU A 13 -51.60 -2.09 51.22
CA LEU A 13 -50.35 -2.78 50.86
C LEU A 13 -49.66 -1.99 49.72
N TRP A 14 -48.48 -1.46 49.99
CA TRP A 14 -47.60 -0.94 48.97
C TRP A 14 -46.75 -2.11 48.38
N VAL A 15 -47.03 -2.51 47.13
CA VAL A 15 -46.18 -3.38 46.36
C VAL A 15 -45.12 -2.51 45.71
N ALA A 16 -43.88 -2.57 46.22
CA ALA A 16 -42.73 -1.96 45.59
C ALA A 16 -42.31 -2.78 44.40
N ALA A 17 -42.64 -2.39 43.18
CA ALA A 17 -42.11 -2.96 41.95
C ALA A 17 -40.67 -2.45 41.76
N GLY A 18 -39.70 -3.30 42.06
CA GLY A 18 -38.28 -3.05 41.79
C GLY A 18 -38.04 -3.12 40.28
N LEU A 19 -37.88 -1.97 39.62
CA LEU A 19 -37.32 -1.89 38.25
C LEU A 19 -35.83 -2.22 38.31
N MET A 20 -35.47 -3.45 37.97
CA MET A 20 -34.07 -3.79 37.64
C MET A 20 -33.71 -3.13 36.31
N PHE A 21 -32.98 -2.04 36.37
CA PHE A 21 -32.27 -1.51 35.21
C PHE A 21 -31.13 -2.48 34.85
N ALA A 22 -31.34 -3.29 33.84
CA ALA A 22 -30.22 -4.02 33.21
C ALA A 22 -29.30 -2.97 32.58
N ALA A 23 -28.11 -2.78 33.16
CA ALA A 23 -27.07 -1.98 32.54
C ALA A 23 -26.72 -2.63 31.19
N PRO A 24 -26.60 -1.87 30.08
CA PRO A 24 -26.14 -2.45 28.82
C PRO A 24 -24.74 -2.99 29.05
N LEU A 25 -24.55 -4.31 28.80
CA LEU A 25 -23.23 -4.88 28.63
C LEU A 25 -22.58 -4.13 27.47
N LEU A 26 -21.67 -3.21 27.77
CA LEU A 26 -20.76 -2.66 26.78
C LEU A 26 -19.95 -3.86 26.26
N ALA A 27 -20.30 -4.30 25.04
CA ALA A 27 -19.51 -5.29 24.35
C ALA A 27 -18.06 -4.79 24.28
N GLN A 28 -17.16 -5.42 25.01
CA GLN A 28 -15.74 -5.11 24.92
C GLN A 28 -15.34 -5.33 23.48
N SER A 29 -14.78 -4.31 22.85
CA SER A 29 -14.19 -4.47 21.53
C SER A 29 -13.19 -5.63 21.60
N PRO A 30 -13.24 -6.57 20.65
CA PRO A 30 -12.31 -7.70 20.66
C PRO A 30 -10.87 -7.18 20.76
N ALA A 31 -10.09 -7.82 21.63
CA ALA A 31 -8.67 -7.49 21.79
C ALA A 31 -7.99 -7.57 20.42
N LEU A 32 -7.14 -6.58 20.11
CA LEU A 32 -6.38 -6.58 18.85
C LEU A 32 -5.47 -7.80 18.82
N PRO A 33 -5.29 -8.44 17.64
CA PRO A 33 -4.40 -9.59 17.50
C PRO A 33 -2.98 -9.27 17.98
N THR A 34 -2.38 -10.21 18.71
CA THR A 34 -0.96 -10.23 19.01
C THR A 34 -0.32 -11.36 18.20
N TYR A 35 0.91 -11.17 17.76
CA TYR A 35 1.59 -12.14 16.89
C TYR A 35 2.82 -12.76 17.55
N ALA A 36 2.96 -12.63 18.87
CA ALA A 36 4.15 -13.09 19.61
C ALA A 36 4.41 -14.59 19.43
N ASP A 37 3.35 -15.39 19.34
CA ASP A 37 3.40 -16.85 19.21
C ASP A 37 3.18 -17.33 17.76
N ALA A 38 3.20 -16.41 16.78
CA ALA A 38 3.01 -16.76 15.37
C ALA A 38 4.29 -17.38 14.80
N GLU A 39 4.14 -18.24 13.79
CA GLU A 39 5.27 -18.75 13.01
C GLU A 39 6.05 -17.60 12.36
N PRO A 40 7.37 -17.46 12.58
CA PRO A 40 8.18 -16.45 11.93
C PRO A 40 8.13 -16.55 10.41
N LEU A 41 8.20 -15.43 9.72
CA LEU A 41 8.47 -15.37 8.28
C LEU A 41 9.93 -15.01 8.07
N GLY A 42 10.65 -15.76 7.23
CA GLY A 42 11.97 -15.35 6.76
C GLY A 42 11.90 -14.03 5.98
N VAL A 43 13.03 -13.38 5.77
CA VAL A 43 13.09 -12.12 5.02
C VAL A 43 12.66 -12.25 3.55
N ALA A 44 12.66 -13.45 2.99
CA ALA A 44 12.09 -13.76 1.68
C ALA A 44 10.61 -14.19 1.76
N MET A 45 9.97 -13.97 2.91
CA MET A 45 8.54 -14.23 3.15
C MET A 45 8.10 -15.64 2.76
N GLU A 46 8.94 -16.64 3.04
CA GLU A 46 8.63 -18.05 2.83
C GLU A 46 7.39 -18.41 3.66
N GLY A 47 6.49 -19.17 3.07
CA GLY A 47 5.23 -19.55 3.73
C GLY A 47 4.15 -18.46 3.73
N TRP A 48 4.43 -17.21 3.36
CA TRP A 48 3.38 -16.20 3.17
C TRP A 48 2.58 -16.49 1.90
N ALA A 49 1.27 -16.55 2.01
CA ALA A 49 0.42 -16.86 0.87
C ALA A 49 0.33 -15.67 -0.10
N TYR A 50 0.65 -15.89 -1.36
CA TYR A 50 0.40 -14.97 -2.47
C TYR A 50 -0.89 -15.37 -3.20
N PRO A 51 -1.59 -14.42 -3.83
CA PRO A 51 -2.87 -14.71 -4.49
C PRO A 51 -2.72 -15.58 -5.75
N TYR A 52 -1.52 -15.60 -6.36
CA TYR A 52 -1.20 -16.40 -7.53
C TYR A 52 0.18 -17.04 -7.38
N PRO A 53 0.51 -18.06 -8.21
CA PRO A 53 1.81 -18.71 -8.18
C PRO A 53 2.96 -17.72 -8.37
N VAL A 54 3.95 -17.79 -7.47
CA VAL A 54 5.14 -16.95 -7.52
C VAL A 54 6.26 -17.69 -8.23
N GLN A 55 6.83 -17.04 -9.23
CA GLN A 55 7.99 -17.48 -9.99
C GLN A 55 9.23 -16.66 -9.58
N ARG A 56 10.41 -17.08 -10.02
CA ARG A 56 11.67 -16.41 -9.70
C ARG A 56 12.48 -16.20 -10.98
N PHE A 57 12.96 -14.98 -11.15
CA PHE A 57 13.91 -14.59 -12.17
C PHE A 57 15.27 -14.39 -11.50
N GLU A 58 16.25 -15.21 -11.86
CA GLU A 58 17.61 -15.14 -11.34
C GLU A 58 18.51 -14.38 -12.30
N PHE A 59 19.36 -13.52 -11.75
CA PHE A 59 20.31 -12.73 -12.52
C PHE A 59 21.52 -12.31 -11.67
N GLU A 60 22.64 -12.08 -12.31
CA GLU A 60 23.81 -11.51 -11.66
C GLU A 60 23.79 -9.97 -11.66
N HIS A 61 24.21 -9.39 -10.55
CA HIS A 61 24.45 -7.97 -10.39
C HIS A 61 25.62 -7.76 -9.42
N ASP A 62 26.67 -7.06 -9.85
CA ASP A 62 27.89 -6.80 -9.08
C ASP A 62 28.46 -8.08 -8.43
N GLY A 63 28.55 -9.17 -9.18
CA GLY A 63 29.07 -10.47 -8.73
C GLY A 63 28.18 -11.21 -7.71
N LYS A 64 26.95 -10.75 -7.49
CA LYS A 64 25.96 -11.39 -6.61
C LYS A 64 24.83 -11.98 -7.43
N LEU A 65 24.45 -13.22 -7.12
CA LEU A 65 23.24 -13.83 -7.66
C LEU A 65 22.02 -13.26 -6.93
N LEU A 66 21.17 -12.55 -7.64
CA LEU A 66 19.92 -12.00 -7.14
C LEU A 66 18.73 -12.76 -7.74
N ARG A 67 17.62 -12.75 -6.99
CA ARG A 67 16.35 -13.37 -7.39
C ARG A 67 15.25 -12.35 -7.28
N MET A 68 14.56 -12.09 -8.39
CA MET A 68 13.32 -11.30 -8.41
C MET A 68 12.13 -12.26 -8.39
N ALA A 69 11.31 -12.18 -7.37
CA ALA A 69 10.05 -12.90 -7.28
C ALA A 69 8.97 -12.14 -8.07
N TYR A 70 8.08 -12.84 -8.74
CA TYR A 70 7.00 -12.22 -9.50
C TYR A 70 5.82 -13.17 -9.71
N MET A 71 4.65 -12.60 -9.92
CA MET A 71 3.47 -13.31 -10.45
C MET A 71 3.29 -12.91 -11.92
N ASP A 72 3.24 -13.89 -12.83
CA ASP A 72 2.89 -13.71 -14.25
C ASP A 72 1.58 -14.43 -14.51
N VAL A 73 0.49 -13.68 -14.53
CA VAL A 73 -0.86 -14.22 -14.57
C VAL A 73 -1.45 -13.98 -15.96
N LYS A 74 -1.84 -15.07 -16.61
CA LYS A 74 -2.49 -15.05 -17.92
C LYS A 74 -3.99 -14.74 -17.78
N PRO A 75 -4.67 -14.35 -18.86
CA PRO A 75 -6.13 -14.20 -18.85
C PRO A 75 -6.84 -15.39 -18.23
N SER A 76 -7.96 -15.15 -17.56
CA SER A 76 -8.78 -16.18 -16.92
C SER A 76 -9.21 -17.26 -17.91
N ALA A 77 -9.40 -18.48 -17.42
CA ALA A 77 -9.87 -19.58 -18.26
C ALA A 77 -11.18 -19.19 -18.98
N GLY A 78 -11.23 -19.44 -20.28
CA GLY A 78 -12.37 -19.08 -21.12
C GLY A 78 -12.45 -17.61 -21.57
N VAL A 79 -11.54 -16.75 -21.10
CA VAL A 79 -11.43 -15.35 -21.53
C VAL A 79 -10.39 -15.23 -22.64
N ALA A 80 -10.79 -14.65 -23.78
CA ALA A 80 -9.88 -14.41 -24.89
C ALA A 80 -8.81 -13.36 -24.48
N PRO A 81 -7.51 -13.61 -24.73
CA PRO A 81 -6.47 -12.62 -24.53
C PRO A 81 -6.72 -11.36 -25.36
N ASN A 82 -6.61 -10.18 -24.76
CA ASN A 82 -6.73 -8.90 -25.47
C ASN A 82 -5.39 -8.41 -26.08
N GLY A 83 -4.31 -9.19 -25.92
CA GLY A 83 -2.97 -8.87 -26.43
C GLY A 83 -2.20 -7.83 -25.61
N LYS A 84 -2.80 -7.23 -24.57
CA LYS A 84 -2.17 -6.22 -23.72
C LYS A 84 -1.62 -6.82 -22.41
N THR A 85 -0.51 -6.26 -21.93
CA THR A 85 0.09 -6.60 -20.65
C THR A 85 0.05 -5.41 -19.69
N VAL A 86 -0.18 -5.69 -18.42
CA VAL A 86 -0.12 -4.71 -17.33
C VAL A 86 0.97 -5.11 -16.34
N VAL A 87 1.87 -4.19 -15.99
CA VAL A 87 2.86 -4.33 -14.92
C VAL A 87 2.37 -3.59 -13.69
N LEU A 88 2.29 -4.27 -12.54
CA LEU A 88 1.85 -3.71 -11.27
C LEU A 88 3.06 -3.43 -10.36
N MET A 89 3.26 -2.19 -9.95
CA MET A 89 4.40 -1.77 -9.12
C MET A 89 3.92 -1.38 -7.71
N HIS A 90 4.37 -2.12 -6.70
CA HIS A 90 3.93 -1.98 -5.31
C HIS A 90 4.59 -0.81 -4.55
N GLY A 91 3.94 -0.39 -3.44
CA GLY A 91 4.47 0.60 -2.49
C GLY A 91 5.58 0.07 -1.58
N LYS A 92 6.25 0.97 -0.83
CA LYS A 92 7.43 0.65 -0.01
C LYS A 92 7.21 -0.45 1.03
N ASN A 93 6.07 -0.48 1.67
CA ASN A 93 5.83 -1.38 2.82
C ASN A 93 5.18 -2.70 2.43
N PHE A 94 5.11 -3.01 1.13
CA PHE A 94 4.33 -4.11 0.59
C PHE A 94 5.15 -4.93 -0.40
N GLY A 95 4.64 -6.11 -0.75
CA GLY A 95 5.03 -6.88 -1.92
C GLY A 95 3.90 -6.87 -2.96
N SER A 96 4.08 -7.61 -4.03
CA SER A 96 3.07 -7.74 -5.08
C SER A 96 1.80 -8.48 -4.63
N ASP A 97 1.83 -9.12 -3.46
CA ASP A 97 0.71 -9.92 -2.92
C ASP A 97 -0.56 -9.09 -2.66
N TYR A 98 -0.43 -7.78 -2.42
CA TYR A 98 -1.59 -6.92 -2.17
C TYR A 98 -2.37 -6.54 -3.45
N TRP A 99 -1.84 -6.85 -4.64
CA TRP A 99 -2.52 -6.61 -5.91
C TRP A 99 -3.57 -7.67 -6.31
N GLY A 100 -3.84 -8.67 -5.45
CA GLY A 100 -4.68 -9.83 -5.80
C GLY A 100 -6.01 -9.49 -6.45
N GLY A 101 -6.77 -8.54 -5.89
CA GLY A 101 -8.06 -8.10 -6.46
C GLY A 101 -7.91 -7.40 -7.81
N THR A 102 -6.87 -6.58 -7.97
CA THR A 102 -6.59 -5.90 -9.24
C THR A 102 -6.15 -6.89 -10.32
N ILE A 103 -5.31 -7.88 -9.96
CA ILE A 103 -4.94 -8.97 -10.88
C ILE A 103 -6.19 -9.70 -11.36
N ALA A 104 -7.10 -10.10 -10.44
CA ALA A 104 -8.34 -10.79 -10.79
C ALA A 104 -9.20 -9.98 -11.77
N ALA A 105 -9.36 -8.67 -11.52
CA ALA A 105 -10.13 -7.79 -12.38
C ALA A 105 -9.52 -7.67 -13.79
N LEU A 106 -8.20 -7.57 -13.90
CA LEU A 106 -7.49 -7.42 -15.16
C LEU A 106 -7.52 -8.71 -16.00
N VAL A 107 -7.24 -9.88 -15.40
CA VAL A 107 -7.24 -11.15 -16.14
C VAL A 107 -8.64 -11.55 -16.60
N ALA A 108 -9.70 -11.11 -15.90
CA ALA A 108 -11.09 -11.27 -16.33
C ALA A 108 -11.43 -10.41 -17.57
N GLN A 109 -10.62 -9.40 -17.90
CA GLN A 109 -10.73 -8.56 -19.10
C GLN A 109 -9.72 -8.93 -20.20
N GLY A 110 -9.06 -10.08 -20.07
CA GLY A 110 -8.14 -10.60 -21.08
C GLY A 110 -6.72 -10.03 -21.02
N TYR A 111 -6.35 -9.27 -19.98
CA TYR A 111 -4.97 -8.78 -19.81
C TYR A 111 -4.06 -9.89 -19.28
N ARG A 112 -2.80 -9.91 -19.74
CA ARG A 112 -1.71 -10.54 -19.01
C ARG A 112 -1.24 -9.59 -17.94
N VAL A 113 -0.99 -10.08 -16.71
CA VAL A 113 -0.56 -9.25 -15.58
C VAL A 113 0.79 -9.74 -15.05
N LEU A 114 1.76 -8.84 -15.01
CA LEU A 114 3.05 -9.05 -14.35
C LEU A 114 3.11 -8.21 -13.08
N ALA A 115 3.26 -8.87 -11.93
CA ALA A 115 3.39 -8.22 -10.63
C ALA A 115 4.69 -8.67 -9.94
N PRO A 116 5.81 -7.95 -10.15
CA PRO A 116 7.07 -8.24 -9.49
C PRO A 116 7.09 -7.73 -8.05
N ASP A 117 7.75 -8.48 -7.16
CA ASP A 117 8.33 -7.90 -5.96
C ASP A 117 9.64 -7.23 -6.35
N GLN A 118 9.75 -5.93 -6.15
CA GLN A 118 11.00 -5.21 -6.45
C GLN A 118 12.15 -5.77 -5.58
N ILE A 119 13.39 -5.73 -6.09
CA ILE A 119 14.56 -6.14 -5.28
C ILE A 119 14.60 -5.28 -4.01
N GLY A 120 14.74 -5.93 -2.86
CA GLY A 120 14.62 -5.33 -1.53
C GLY A 120 13.26 -5.56 -0.86
N PHE A 121 12.27 -6.09 -1.56
CA PHE A 121 10.89 -6.22 -1.07
C PHE A 121 10.33 -7.64 -1.26
N GLY A 122 9.19 -7.90 -0.62
CA GLY A 122 8.41 -9.12 -0.78
C GLY A 122 9.26 -10.39 -0.70
N ARG A 123 9.10 -11.28 -1.67
CA ARG A 123 9.87 -12.53 -1.80
C ARG A 123 11.18 -12.37 -2.58
N SER A 124 11.50 -11.18 -3.07
CA SER A 124 12.74 -10.90 -3.79
C SER A 124 13.96 -10.82 -2.86
N SER A 125 15.14 -10.98 -3.42
CA SER A 125 16.42 -10.82 -2.72
C SER A 125 16.51 -9.44 -2.05
N LYS A 126 17.11 -9.41 -0.87
CA LYS A 126 17.35 -8.20 -0.07
C LYS A 126 18.85 -8.03 0.16
N PRO A 127 19.62 -7.69 -0.91
CA PRO A 127 21.05 -7.44 -0.76
C PRO A 127 21.30 -6.13 0.00
N GLU A 128 22.34 -6.11 0.82
CA GLU A 128 22.87 -4.87 1.39
C GLU A 128 23.71 -4.16 0.31
N MET A 129 23.10 -3.17 -0.31
CA MET A 129 23.70 -2.39 -1.39
C MET A 129 23.00 -1.03 -1.49
N ARG A 130 23.57 -0.08 -2.21
CA ARG A 130 22.87 1.16 -2.54
C ARG A 130 21.70 0.87 -3.48
N TYR A 131 20.48 1.13 -3.05
CA TYR A 131 19.29 1.08 -3.89
C TYR A 131 19.13 2.37 -4.67
N THR A 132 18.68 2.24 -5.93
CA THR A 132 18.31 3.37 -6.80
C THR A 132 17.10 2.98 -7.65
N PHE A 133 16.30 3.95 -8.06
CA PHE A 133 15.22 3.68 -9.02
C PHE A 133 15.76 3.18 -10.36
N ALA A 134 16.96 3.63 -10.76
CA ALA A 134 17.62 3.13 -11.97
C ALA A 134 17.85 1.62 -11.91
N PHE A 135 18.31 1.10 -10.75
CA PHE A 135 18.52 -0.34 -10.53
C PHE A 135 17.18 -1.10 -10.52
N LEU A 136 16.17 -0.63 -9.79
CA LEU A 136 14.85 -1.30 -9.77
C LEU A 136 14.22 -1.35 -11.16
N ASN A 137 14.36 -0.29 -11.94
CA ASN A 137 13.83 -0.21 -13.29
C ASN A 137 14.58 -1.10 -14.27
N GLU A 138 15.92 -1.19 -14.16
CA GLU A 138 16.72 -2.10 -14.97
C GLU A 138 16.31 -3.54 -14.70
N THR A 139 16.17 -3.93 -13.43
CA THR A 139 15.78 -5.32 -13.08
C THR A 139 14.36 -5.64 -13.56
N THR A 140 13.43 -4.67 -13.50
CA THR A 140 12.09 -4.84 -14.05
C THR A 140 12.12 -4.96 -15.59
N ALA A 141 12.93 -4.17 -16.29
CA ALA A 141 13.09 -4.27 -17.74
C ALA A 141 13.70 -5.63 -18.14
N ARG A 142 14.72 -6.12 -17.43
CA ARG A 142 15.33 -7.46 -17.65
C ARG A 142 14.31 -8.58 -17.41
N LEU A 143 13.43 -8.46 -16.40
CA LEU A 143 12.34 -9.41 -16.19
C LEU A 143 11.35 -9.38 -17.35
N MET A 144 10.97 -8.21 -17.85
CA MET A 144 10.11 -8.09 -19.03
C MET A 144 10.75 -8.74 -20.26
N ASP A 145 12.07 -8.57 -20.47
CA ASP A 145 12.81 -9.20 -21.57
C ASP A 145 12.80 -10.73 -21.45
N HIS A 146 13.08 -11.24 -20.24
CA HIS A 146 13.00 -12.67 -19.95
C HIS A 146 11.63 -13.27 -20.28
N LEU A 147 10.57 -12.54 -20.01
CA LEU A 147 9.18 -12.95 -20.26
C LEU A 147 8.67 -12.58 -21.66
N LYS A 148 9.53 -12.01 -22.51
CA LYS A 148 9.21 -11.54 -23.87
C LYS A 148 8.03 -10.56 -23.88
N ILE A 149 8.01 -9.65 -22.92
CA ILE A 149 7.05 -8.55 -22.83
C ILE A 149 7.72 -7.30 -23.42
N GLU A 150 7.35 -6.94 -24.64
CA GLU A 150 7.95 -5.78 -25.32
C GLU A 150 7.42 -4.46 -24.73
N ARG A 151 6.10 -4.37 -24.53
CA ARG A 151 5.41 -3.17 -24.03
C ARG A 151 4.33 -3.56 -23.02
N ALA A 152 4.07 -2.66 -22.08
CA ALA A 152 3.02 -2.84 -21.07
C ALA A 152 2.46 -1.49 -20.60
N ALA A 153 1.21 -1.51 -20.13
CA ALA A 153 0.73 -0.47 -19.24
C ALA A 153 1.36 -0.66 -17.86
N VAL A 154 1.67 0.43 -17.16
CA VAL A 154 2.21 0.40 -15.79
C VAL A 154 1.17 0.96 -14.84
N VAL A 155 0.81 0.20 -13.80
CA VAL A 155 -0.07 0.62 -12.71
C VAL A 155 0.74 0.59 -11.42
N ALA A 156 0.81 1.71 -10.72
CA ALA A 156 1.81 1.91 -9.69
C ALA A 156 1.25 2.69 -8.48
N ASN A 157 1.44 2.16 -7.26
CA ASN A 157 0.98 2.75 -6.02
C ASN A 157 2.15 3.31 -5.19
N SER A 158 2.00 4.49 -4.62
CA SER A 158 2.93 5.06 -3.63
C SER A 158 4.38 5.16 -4.14
N MET A 159 5.36 4.52 -3.47
CA MET A 159 6.75 4.37 -3.98
C MET A 159 6.77 3.72 -5.37
N GLY A 160 5.88 2.75 -5.63
CA GLY A 160 5.73 2.18 -6.95
C GLY A 160 5.45 3.23 -8.02
N GLY A 161 4.73 4.31 -7.67
CA GLY A 161 4.53 5.46 -8.54
C GLY A 161 5.85 6.16 -8.91
N MET A 162 6.79 6.29 -7.96
CA MET A 162 8.14 6.80 -8.26
C MET A 162 8.90 5.84 -9.18
N VAL A 163 8.85 4.52 -8.91
CA VAL A 163 9.42 3.49 -9.81
C VAL A 163 8.82 3.63 -11.21
N GLY A 164 7.49 3.73 -11.30
CA GLY A 164 6.75 3.85 -12.57
C GLY A 164 7.11 5.09 -13.36
N VAL A 165 7.23 6.27 -12.72
CA VAL A 165 7.64 7.52 -13.37
C VAL A 165 9.07 7.40 -13.92
N HIS A 166 10.02 6.95 -13.11
CA HIS A 166 11.40 6.74 -13.56
C HIS A 166 11.50 5.67 -14.66
N PHE A 167 10.68 4.60 -14.58
CA PHE A 167 10.60 3.57 -15.62
C PHE A 167 10.06 4.16 -16.94
N ALA A 168 8.98 4.90 -16.86
CA ALA A 168 8.34 5.52 -18.02
C ALA A 168 9.25 6.52 -18.72
N LEU A 169 10.08 7.26 -17.98
CA LEU A 169 11.05 8.18 -18.54
C LEU A 169 12.24 7.48 -19.21
N LYS A 170 12.78 6.43 -18.53
CA LYS A 170 13.95 5.70 -19.04
C LYS A 170 13.60 4.75 -20.20
N TYR A 171 12.44 4.10 -20.13
CA TYR A 171 11.98 3.08 -21.07
C TYR A 171 10.66 3.48 -21.75
N SER A 172 10.55 4.73 -22.18
CA SER A 172 9.30 5.31 -22.72
C SER A 172 8.67 4.46 -23.83
N GLN A 173 9.49 3.86 -24.70
CA GLN A 173 9.02 3.00 -25.79
C GLN A 173 8.37 1.68 -25.29
N ARG A 174 8.59 1.32 -24.04
CA ARG A 174 8.06 0.10 -23.41
C ARG A 174 6.77 0.34 -22.61
N VAL A 175 6.38 1.59 -22.42
CA VAL A 175 5.19 1.97 -21.63
C VAL A 175 4.10 2.44 -22.57
N THR A 176 2.95 1.73 -22.56
CA THR A 176 1.78 2.12 -23.37
C THR A 176 0.97 3.19 -22.67
N SER A 177 0.84 3.10 -21.34
CA SER A 177 0.18 4.07 -20.48
C SER A 177 0.65 3.92 -19.03
N LEU A 178 0.47 4.95 -18.23
CA LEU A 178 0.91 5.02 -16.83
C LEU A 178 -0.27 5.36 -15.92
N VAL A 179 -0.50 4.56 -14.89
CA VAL A 179 -1.51 4.81 -13.84
C VAL A 179 -0.78 5.02 -12.52
N LEU A 180 -0.98 6.17 -11.92
CA LEU A 180 -0.34 6.60 -10.68
C LEU A 180 -1.39 6.70 -9.57
N GLU A 181 -1.41 5.72 -8.68
CA GLU A 181 -2.29 5.66 -7.54
C GLU A 181 -1.57 6.22 -6.31
N ASN A 182 -2.02 7.38 -5.82
CA ASN A 182 -1.41 8.08 -4.67
C ASN A 182 0.12 8.03 -4.67
N PRO A 183 0.81 8.43 -5.77
CA PRO A 183 2.25 8.24 -5.89
C PRO A 183 3.00 9.14 -4.90
N LEU A 184 4.06 8.64 -4.29
CA LEU A 184 4.98 9.49 -3.52
C LEU A 184 5.74 10.45 -4.44
N GLY A 185 6.17 11.59 -3.89
CA GLY A 185 7.03 12.55 -4.59
C GLY A 185 6.29 13.52 -5.50
N LEU A 186 4.98 13.70 -5.33
CA LEU A 186 4.21 14.77 -5.97
C LEU A 186 4.57 16.18 -5.43
N GLU A 187 5.29 16.23 -4.31
CA GLU A 187 5.87 17.44 -3.71
C GLU A 187 7.37 17.26 -3.50
N ASP A 188 8.12 18.35 -3.45
CA ASP A 188 9.56 18.30 -3.17
C ASP A 188 9.81 18.28 -1.66
N TYR A 189 9.61 17.11 -1.07
CA TYR A 189 9.79 16.88 0.36
C TYR A 189 11.25 17.08 0.82
N VAL A 190 12.24 17.03 -0.08
CA VAL A 190 13.66 17.21 0.26
C VAL A 190 13.94 18.61 0.79
N LEU A 191 13.15 19.61 0.35
CA LEU A 191 13.24 20.98 0.85
C LEU A 191 12.81 21.14 2.31
N SER A 192 12.01 20.19 2.83
CA SER A 192 11.37 20.29 4.15
C SER A 192 11.81 19.20 5.11
N ILE A 193 12.13 18.02 4.61
CA ILE A 193 12.49 16.86 5.41
C ILE A 193 14.02 16.68 5.38
N PRO A 194 14.71 16.71 6.53
CA PRO A 194 16.17 16.56 6.55
C PRO A 194 16.59 15.11 6.22
N PRO A 195 17.76 14.92 5.57
CA PRO A 195 18.31 13.61 5.29
C PRO A 195 18.58 12.84 6.58
N GLN A 196 18.44 11.52 6.52
CA GLN A 196 18.64 10.63 7.65
C GLN A 196 19.84 9.72 7.43
N LYS A 197 20.61 9.47 8.49
CA LYS A 197 21.66 8.44 8.48
C LYS A 197 21.03 7.05 8.50
N THR A 198 21.66 6.10 7.83
CA THR A 198 21.20 4.69 7.78
C THR A 198 21.00 4.13 9.18
N GLU A 199 21.92 4.38 10.10
CA GLU A 199 21.87 3.85 11.47
C GLU A 199 20.62 4.33 12.24
N ASN A 200 20.22 5.59 12.04
CA ASN A 200 18.99 6.11 12.63
C ASN A 200 17.75 5.44 12.07
N LEU A 201 17.71 5.22 10.76
CA LEU A 201 16.61 4.54 10.09
C LEU A 201 16.51 3.08 10.55
N VAL A 202 17.62 2.36 10.62
CA VAL A 202 17.67 0.98 11.13
C VAL A 202 17.17 0.93 12.58
N LYS A 203 17.65 1.83 13.45
CA LYS A 203 17.20 1.89 14.85
C LYS A 203 15.68 2.09 14.95
N LEU A 204 15.12 2.94 14.12
CA LEU A 204 13.68 3.20 14.10
C LEU A 204 12.88 2.01 13.56
N GLU A 205 13.38 1.31 12.54
CA GLU A 205 12.78 0.10 12.03
C GLU A 205 12.79 -1.01 13.08
N MET A 206 13.94 -1.23 13.74
CA MET A 206 14.08 -2.22 14.81
C MET A 206 13.19 -1.94 16.03
N ALA A 207 12.84 -0.68 16.27
CA ALA A 207 11.96 -0.27 17.37
C ALA A 207 10.46 -0.37 17.02
N GLN A 208 10.10 -0.67 15.80
CA GLN A 208 8.69 -0.85 15.42
C GLN A 208 8.08 -2.07 16.12
N THR A 209 6.79 -1.99 16.39
CA THR A 209 5.98 -3.09 16.93
C THR A 209 4.76 -3.30 16.03
N ALA A 210 4.09 -4.45 16.13
CA ALA A 210 2.83 -4.69 15.45
C ALA A 210 1.80 -3.57 15.73
N THR A 211 1.76 -3.06 16.96
CA THR A 211 0.87 -1.95 17.34
C THR A 211 1.24 -0.64 16.66
N SER A 212 2.53 -0.26 16.66
CA SER A 212 2.98 0.97 16.00
C SER A 212 2.80 0.88 14.47
N TYR A 213 3.04 -0.29 13.88
CA TYR A 213 2.83 -0.53 12.45
C TYR A 213 1.33 -0.49 12.08
N ARG A 214 0.46 -1.07 12.90
CA ARG A 214 -1.01 -0.96 12.71
C ARG A 214 -1.48 0.50 12.77
N ASN A 215 -0.97 1.28 13.73
CA ASN A 215 -1.31 2.70 13.83
C ASN A 215 -0.79 3.49 12.61
N PHE A 216 0.37 3.14 12.09
CA PHE A 216 0.88 3.69 10.85
C PHE A 216 -0.04 3.33 9.65
N LEU A 217 -0.45 2.06 9.51
CA LEU A 217 -1.36 1.64 8.43
C LEU A 217 -2.74 2.31 8.54
N LYS A 218 -3.24 2.60 9.74
CA LYS A 218 -4.47 3.37 9.92
C LYS A 218 -4.38 4.80 9.36
N SER A 219 -3.19 5.36 9.21
CA SER A 219 -3.03 6.62 8.49
C SER A 219 -3.16 6.48 6.97
N TYR A 220 -2.95 5.28 6.44
CA TYR A 220 -3.18 4.94 5.03
C TYR A 220 -4.65 4.58 4.76
N PHE A 221 -5.31 3.96 5.74
CA PHE A 221 -6.67 3.45 5.66
C PHE A 221 -7.57 4.15 6.67
N PRO A 222 -8.09 5.34 6.38
CA PRO A 222 -8.98 6.07 7.29
C PRO A 222 -10.25 5.26 7.63
N ASN A 223 -10.70 4.39 6.73
CA ASN A 223 -11.79 3.44 6.94
C ASN A 223 -11.22 2.03 7.17
N TRP A 224 -10.62 1.80 8.33
CA TRP A 224 -9.98 0.52 8.66
C TRP A 224 -10.95 -0.66 8.52
N GLN A 225 -10.55 -1.68 7.79
CA GLN A 225 -11.27 -2.94 7.63
C GLN A 225 -10.48 -4.11 8.24
N PRO A 226 -11.15 -5.14 8.77
CA PRO A 226 -10.47 -6.32 9.35
C PRO A 226 -9.49 -7.01 8.39
N SER A 227 -9.76 -6.98 7.09
CA SER A 227 -8.90 -7.55 6.05
C SER A 227 -7.52 -6.89 5.97
N PHE A 228 -7.38 -5.63 6.40
CA PHE A 228 -6.10 -4.91 6.41
C PHE A 228 -5.17 -5.38 7.52
N GLU A 229 -5.70 -6.08 8.53
CA GLU A 229 -4.89 -6.68 9.59
C GLU A 229 -3.86 -7.69 9.06
N ARG A 230 -4.13 -8.31 7.91
CA ARG A 230 -3.19 -9.18 7.20
C ARG A 230 -1.82 -8.51 6.97
N MET A 231 -1.78 -7.21 6.68
CA MET A 231 -0.53 -6.48 6.48
C MET A 231 0.24 -6.29 7.80
N VAL A 232 -0.48 -6.13 8.92
CA VAL A 232 0.12 -6.09 10.25
C VAL A 232 0.69 -7.45 10.63
N GLU A 233 -0.05 -8.53 10.37
CA GLU A 233 0.42 -9.90 10.58
C GLU A 233 1.71 -10.18 9.82
N GLN A 234 1.75 -9.85 8.52
CA GLN A 234 2.94 -10.05 7.68
C GLN A 234 4.17 -9.37 8.30
N PHE A 235 4.05 -8.09 8.63
CA PHE A 235 5.12 -7.32 9.26
C PHE A 235 5.54 -7.93 10.61
N ALA A 236 4.58 -8.22 11.49
CA ALA A 236 4.85 -8.77 12.81
C ALA A 236 5.57 -10.12 12.73
N ARG A 237 5.18 -11.00 11.81
CA ARG A 237 5.82 -12.30 11.61
C ARG A 237 7.22 -12.21 11.03
N VAL A 238 7.51 -11.21 10.18
CA VAL A 238 8.88 -10.92 9.72
C VAL A 238 9.74 -10.43 10.89
N GLN A 239 9.17 -9.66 11.83
CA GLN A 239 9.89 -9.22 13.04
C GLN A 239 10.34 -10.37 13.95
N LEU A 240 9.64 -11.51 13.92
CA LEU A 240 10.02 -12.71 14.70
C LEU A 240 11.22 -13.45 14.08
N SER A 241 11.61 -13.13 12.86
CA SER A 241 12.76 -13.75 12.19
C SER A 241 14.08 -13.30 12.79
N SER A 242 15.03 -14.25 12.93
CA SER A 242 16.43 -13.92 13.27
C SER A 242 17.11 -13.02 12.23
N GLU A 243 16.58 -12.96 10.99
CA GLU A 243 17.07 -12.11 9.91
C GLU A 243 16.43 -10.71 9.91
N TYR A 244 15.57 -10.37 10.87
CA TYR A 244 14.92 -9.05 10.93
C TYR A 244 15.90 -7.88 10.92
N PRO A 245 17.09 -7.94 11.56
CA PRO A 245 18.09 -6.86 11.45
C PRO A 245 18.51 -6.57 9.99
N ARG A 246 18.63 -7.60 9.14
CA ARG A 246 18.90 -7.43 7.71
C ARG A 246 17.73 -6.79 6.99
N TYR A 247 16.50 -7.20 7.31
CA TYR A 247 15.29 -6.56 6.77
C TYR A 247 15.26 -5.07 7.12
N ALA A 248 15.51 -4.71 8.40
CA ALA A 248 15.56 -3.34 8.89
C ALA A 248 16.63 -2.50 8.16
N HIS A 249 17.80 -3.09 7.92
CA HIS A 249 18.88 -2.43 7.18
C HIS A 249 18.45 -2.14 5.73
N VAL A 250 17.89 -3.12 5.02
CA VAL A 250 17.40 -2.93 3.64
C VAL A 250 16.23 -1.95 3.59
N SER A 251 15.33 -1.96 4.58
CA SER A 251 14.27 -0.95 4.70
C SER A 251 14.84 0.47 4.82
N ALA A 252 15.93 0.64 5.57
CA ALA A 252 16.64 1.92 5.69
C ALA A 252 17.27 2.36 4.35
N LEU A 253 17.92 1.44 3.64
CA LEU A 253 18.54 1.74 2.33
C LEU A 253 17.49 2.10 1.27
N THR A 254 16.34 1.44 1.26
CA THR A 254 15.24 1.80 0.35
C THR A 254 14.54 3.11 0.75
N TYR A 255 14.57 3.49 2.02
CA TYR A 255 14.14 4.84 2.44
C TYR A 255 15.07 5.90 1.83
N GLN A 256 16.39 5.70 1.89
CA GLN A 256 17.35 6.63 1.28
C GLN A 256 17.15 6.74 -0.23
N MET A 257 16.89 5.63 -0.93
CA MET A 257 16.54 5.64 -2.37
C MET A 257 15.37 6.59 -2.67
N ILE A 258 14.31 6.52 -1.85
CA ILE A 258 13.15 7.42 -2.00
C ILE A 258 13.56 8.86 -1.75
N TYR A 259 14.33 9.12 -0.69
CA TYR A 259 14.79 10.46 -0.32
C TYR A 259 15.60 11.11 -1.43
N ASP A 260 16.51 10.36 -2.06
CA ASP A 260 17.50 10.86 -3.04
C ASP A 260 16.87 11.24 -4.40
N ALA A 261 15.65 10.81 -4.71
CA ALA A 261 15.10 10.95 -6.08
C ALA A 261 13.59 11.25 -6.12
N PRO A 262 13.16 12.42 -5.62
CA PRO A 262 11.77 12.86 -5.73
C PRO A 262 11.38 13.02 -7.21
N ILE A 263 10.11 12.71 -7.54
CA ILE A 263 9.62 12.78 -8.93
C ILE A 263 8.99 14.13 -9.29
N TYR A 264 8.84 15.05 -8.36
CA TYR A 264 8.17 16.33 -8.57
C TYR A 264 8.67 17.08 -9.80
N GLY A 265 10.00 17.16 -9.99
CA GLY A 265 10.64 17.79 -11.16
C GLY A 265 10.53 16.97 -12.46
N GLU A 266 10.17 15.69 -12.36
CA GLU A 266 10.13 14.76 -13.49
C GLU A 266 8.77 14.71 -14.19
N LEU A 267 7.70 15.07 -13.49
CA LEU A 267 6.32 14.96 -14.00
C LEU A 267 6.08 15.62 -15.37
N PRO A 268 6.60 16.84 -15.65
CA PRO A 268 6.39 17.48 -16.96
C PRO A 268 7.05 16.76 -18.15
N LYS A 269 7.94 15.79 -17.89
CA LYS A 269 8.65 15.04 -18.92
C LYS A 269 7.89 13.79 -19.39
N LEU A 270 6.80 13.45 -18.72
CA LEU A 270 5.97 12.31 -19.08
C LEU A 270 5.19 12.61 -20.37
N THR A 271 5.27 11.71 -21.34
CA THR A 271 4.66 11.87 -22.67
C THR A 271 3.60 10.80 -23.01
N MET A 272 3.52 9.74 -22.22
CA MET A 272 2.53 8.69 -22.41
C MET A 272 1.19 9.06 -21.75
N PRO A 273 0.05 8.49 -22.23
CA PRO A 273 -1.22 8.63 -21.54
C PRO A 273 -1.07 8.30 -20.05
N THR A 274 -1.47 9.22 -19.18
CA THR A 274 -1.29 9.08 -17.73
C THR A 274 -2.61 9.29 -17.00
N LEU A 275 -2.96 8.37 -16.09
CA LEU A 275 -4.09 8.48 -15.17
C LEU A 275 -3.56 8.67 -13.73
N LEU A 276 -4.00 9.73 -13.09
CA LEU A 276 -3.81 9.95 -11.65
C LEU A 276 -5.06 9.47 -10.91
N VAL A 277 -4.88 8.60 -9.91
CA VAL A 277 -5.95 8.14 -9.01
C VAL A 277 -5.59 8.58 -7.61
N ILE A 278 -6.40 9.47 -7.03
CA ILE A 278 -6.07 10.16 -5.78
C ILE A 278 -7.18 9.99 -4.74
N GLY A 279 -6.86 9.33 -3.63
CA GLY A 279 -7.72 9.28 -2.45
C GLY A 279 -7.71 10.63 -1.72
N GLN A 280 -8.89 11.20 -1.52
CA GLN A 280 -9.06 12.57 -1.02
C GLN A 280 -8.79 12.69 0.50
N LEU A 281 -8.69 11.58 1.24
CA LEU A 281 -8.27 11.55 2.64
C LEU A 281 -6.79 11.21 2.83
N ASP A 282 -6.03 11.00 1.77
CA ASP A 282 -4.60 10.75 1.88
C ASP A 282 -3.86 11.99 2.42
N ARG A 283 -3.07 11.78 3.46
CA ARG A 283 -2.21 12.78 4.12
C ARG A 283 -0.81 12.21 4.36
N THR A 284 -0.37 11.33 3.45
CA THR A 284 0.95 10.72 3.54
C THR A 284 2.04 11.74 3.28
N VAL A 285 2.93 11.90 4.25
CA VAL A 285 4.14 12.72 4.14
C VAL A 285 5.36 11.81 4.28
N PHE A 286 6.20 11.75 3.26
CA PHE A 286 7.46 11.02 3.36
C PHE A 286 8.35 11.65 4.42
N GLY A 287 8.83 10.83 5.36
CA GLY A 287 9.74 11.30 6.41
C GLY A 287 9.11 12.19 7.49
N ARG A 288 7.78 12.27 7.62
CA ARG A 288 7.07 13.19 8.54
C ARG A 288 7.62 13.20 9.98
N ARG A 289 8.16 12.07 10.46
CA ARG A 289 8.71 11.94 11.81
C ARG A 289 10.04 12.70 12.03
N PHE A 290 10.66 13.18 10.97
CA PHE A 290 11.98 13.81 10.98
C PHE A 290 11.93 15.33 10.87
N ALA A 291 10.74 15.90 10.79
CA ALA A 291 10.55 17.35 10.78
C ALA A 291 9.51 17.79 11.82
N PRO A 292 9.61 19.03 12.32
CA PRO A 292 8.65 19.56 13.28
C PRO A 292 7.23 19.63 12.71
N PRO A 293 6.18 19.56 13.56
CA PRO A 293 4.79 19.55 13.10
C PRO A 293 4.42 20.73 12.21
N GLU A 294 4.94 21.92 12.45
CA GLU A 294 4.69 23.14 11.64
C GLU A 294 5.25 23.02 10.23
N VAL A 295 6.36 22.30 10.03
CA VAL A 295 6.95 22.01 8.72
C VAL A 295 6.15 20.93 7.99
N VAL A 296 5.69 19.92 8.72
CA VAL A 296 4.92 18.79 8.15
C VAL A 296 3.49 19.17 7.79
N LYS A 297 2.88 20.10 8.55
CA LYS A 297 1.47 20.46 8.39
C LYS A 297 1.02 20.83 6.97
N PRO A 298 1.79 21.59 6.16
CA PRO A 298 1.40 21.93 4.79
C PRO A 298 1.64 20.77 3.79
N LEU A 299 2.43 19.74 4.16
CA LEU A 299 2.81 18.64 3.26
C LEU A 299 1.74 17.56 3.19
N GLY A 300 1.83 16.70 2.17
CA GLY A 300 1.00 15.50 2.02
C GLY A 300 -0.47 15.80 1.75
N ASN A 301 -0.82 16.97 1.26
CA ASN A 301 -2.20 17.29 0.88
C ASN A 301 -2.49 16.73 -0.52
N PHE A 302 -2.73 15.41 -0.61
CA PHE A 302 -2.93 14.72 -1.88
C PHE A 302 -4.05 15.28 -2.75
N PRO A 303 -5.20 15.78 -2.23
CA PRO A 303 -6.18 16.52 -3.03
C PRO A 303 -5.57 17.68 -3.83
N VAL A 304 -4.70 18.47 -3.21
CA VAL A 304 -4.00 19.58 -3.87
C VAL A 304 -2.89 19.07 -4.77
N LEU A 305 -2.09 18.13 -4.28
CA LEU A 305 -0.95 17.55 -5.02
C LEU A 305 -1.39 16.82 -6.29
N GLY A 306 -2.50 16.10 -6.25
CA GLY A 306 -3.05 15.39 -7.41
C GLY A 306 -3.48 16.33 -8.52
N ARG A 307 -4.15 17.43 -8.18
CA ARG A 307 -4.55 18.48 -9.16
C ARG A 307 -3.31 19.19 -9.73
N ALA A 308 -2.35 19.53 -8.88
CA ALA A 308 -1.10 20.14 -9.33
C ALA A 308 -0.29 19.17 -10.24
N ALA A 309 -0.28 17.87 -9.94
CA ALA A 309 0.36 16.87 -10.78
C ALA A 309 -0.35 16.73 -12.13
N LYS A 310 -1.69 16.73 -12.16
CA LYS A 310 -2.48 16.76 -13.40
C LYS A 310 -2.10 17.93 -14.29
N ASP A 311 -1.98 19.12 -13.72
CA ASP A 311 -1.62 20.33 -14.47
C ASP A 311 -0.17 20.30 -15.02
N ARG A 312 0.70 19.52 -14.39
CA ARG A 312 2.11 19.33 -14.79
C ARG A 312 2.32 18.23 -15.83
N ILE A 313 1.43 17.23 -15.90
CA ILE A 313 1.52 16.11 -16.84
C ILE A 313 0.58 16.38 -18.02
N ALA A 314 1.12 16.73 -19.16
CA ALA A 314 0.34 17.06 -20.34
C ALA A 314 -0.60 15.91 -20.74
N GLY A 315 -1.90 16.22 -20.92
CA GLY A 315 -2.90 15.24 -21.36
C GLY A 315 -3.28 14.17 -20.31
N SER A 316 -2.85 14.34 -19.05
CA SER A 316 -3.23 13.39 -18.00
C SER A 316 -4.71 13.51 -17.61
N GLU A 317 -5.26 12.39 -17.14
CA GLU A 317 -6.58 12.29 -16.51
C GLU A 317 -6.41 12.25 -14.99
N LEU A 318 -7.37 12.78 -14.24
CA LEU A 318 -7.41 12.71 -12.77
C LEU A 318 -8.75 12.13 -12.33
N VAL A 319 -8.69 11.13 -11.46
CA VAL A 319 -9.83 10.59 -10.73
C VAL A 319 -9.60 10.78 -9.25
N GLU A 320 -10.55 11.45 -8.59
CA GLU A 320 -10.54 11.75 -7.17
C GLU A 320 -11.56 10.87 -6.45
N PHE A 321 -11.11 10.16 -5.40
CA PHE A 321 -11.97 9.28 -4.61
C PHE A 321 -12.25 9.87 -3.24
N GLU A 322 -13.43 10.46 -3.09
CA GLU A 322 -13.91 10.99 -1.81
C GLU A 322 -13.99 9.90 -0.74
N GLY A 323 -13.55 10.24 0.47
CA GLY A 323 -13.61 9.33 1.61
C GLY A 323 -12.54 8.21 1.60
N VAL A 324 -11.58 8.24 0.68
CA VAL A 324 -10.57 7.20 0.46
C VAL A 324 -9.18 7.70 0.82
N GLY A 325 -8.35 6.84 1.39
CA GLY A 325 -6.97 7.14 1.79
C GLY A 325 -5.93 6.81 0.74
N HIS A 326 -4.81 6.21 1.19
CA HIS A 326 -3.59 6.04 0.41
C HIS A 326 -3.60 4.88 -0.59
N ILE A 327 -4.48 3.88 -0.38
CA ILE A 327 -4.47 2.65 -1.19
C ILE A 327 -5.88 2.34 -1.73
N PRO A 328 -6.37 3.14 -2.70
CA PRO A 328 -7.70 2.99 -3.28
C PRO A 328 -8.04 1.60 -3.79
N HIS A 329 -7.09 0.88 -4.40
CA HIS A 329 -7.34 -0.47 -4.93
C HIS A 329 -7.67 -1.50 -3.84
N LEU A 330 -7.35 -1.22 -2.56
CA LEU A 330 -7.74 -2.04 -1.42
C LEU A 330 -8.97 -1.49 -0.69
N GLU A 331 -9.12 -0.16 -0.59
CA GLU A 331 -10.21 0.45 0.15
C GLU A 331 -11.55 0.42 -0.62
N VAL A 332 -11.48 0.65 -1.93
CA VAL A 332 -12.66 0.77 -2.80
C VAL A 332 -12.40 0.09 -4.15
N PRO A 333 -12.11 -1.23 -4.16
CA PRO A 333 -11.65 -1.95 -5.35
C PRO A 333 -12.58 -1.80 -6.55
N GLU A 334 -13.90 -1.81 -6.36
CA GLU A 334 -14.86 -1.67 -7.45
C GLU A 334 -14.75 -0.29 -8.12
N LYS A 335 -14.63 0.79 -7.34
CA LYS A 335 -14.46 2.15 -7.86
C LYS A 335 -13.11 2.30 -8.56
N PHE A 336 -12.06 1.71 -7.97
CA PHE A 336 -10.72 1.72 -8.57
C PHE A 336 -10.72 1.02 -9.94
N HIS A 337 -11.30 -0.18 -10.03
CA HIS A 337 -11.37 -0.93 -11.28
C HIS A 337 -12.28 -0.24 -12.31
N ALA A 338 -13.37 0.41 -11.88
CA ALA A 338 -14.24 1.19 -12.77
C ALA A 338 -13.53 2.39 -13.42
N ALA A 339 -12.52 2.96 -12.75
CA ALA A 339 -11.66 4.00 -13.33
C ALA A 339 -10.52 3.42 -14.18
N LEU A 340 -9.88 2.36 -13.70
CA LEU A 340 -8.71 1.72 -14.31
C LEU A 340 -9.02 1.08 -15.66
N LEU A 341 -10.04 0.20 -15.71
CA LEU A 341 -10.28 -0.65 -16.88
C LEU A 341 -10.63 0.15 -18.14
N PRO A 342 -11.52 1.17 -18.12
CA PRO A 342 -11.78 1.99 -19.30
C PRO A 342 -10.55 2.78 -19.77
N PHE A 343 -9.70 3.25 -18.85
CA PHE A 343 -8.46 3.92 -19.22
C PHE A 343 -7.50 2.97 -19.96
N LEU A 344 -7.25 1.78 -19.41
CA LEU A 344 -6.39 0.76 -20.04
C LEU A 344 -6.95 0.25 -21.38
N ALA A 345 -8.27 0.21 -21.53
CA ALA A 345 -8.89 -0.22 -22.78
C ALA A 345 -8.64 0.77 -23.93
N ARG A 346 -8.59 2.09 -23.62
CA ARG A 346 -8.33 3.15 -24.62
C ARG A 346 -6.86 3.24 -25.05
N HIS A 347 -5.95 2.77 -24.21
CA HIS A 347 -4.49 2.89 -24.37
C HIS A 347 -3.80 1.53 -24.34
#